data_ad1fc910bea82220cbb6e1a8e317184e
#
_entry.id   ad1fc910bea82220cbb6e1a8e317184e
#
_cell.length_a   1.000
_cell.length_b   1.000
_cell.length_c   1.000
_cell.angle_alpha   90.00
_cell.angle_beta   90.00
_cell.angle_gamma   90.00
#
_symmetry.space_group_name_H-M   'P 1'
#
loop_
_entity.id
_entity.type
_entity.pdbx_description
1 polymer ?
#
loop_
_entity_poly.entity_id
_entity_poly.type
_entity_poly.pdbx_seq_one_letter_code
_entity_poly.pdbx_strand_id
1 'polypeptide(L)'
;MRFFALLFFTAGTVLAQGVSPTRSTQPMEFPRRIILDVDPGIDDAMAVLLALRSPELKVEAITTVAGNLPVEVETENTRKLLELARRTDVIVAKGAALPLHGKLITAELVHGENGLGGVVLPAPKIALDRRDAVQVIHDLIEANPGQIILMAQGPLTNIAMAFQRYPDLPAKTREIITGGSVGAGLVTPLATPDTYRDAEAAKVVFESGVPILMVDLTAMMEARFTRKDAARLTESSDAVARFVGAISERYLDFVEKNLDPGGNASYFGALGVGIAIDPLIAKTVKPIHVDVETKGEFSYGATVTNLSLTIARFEPRGDRLVFTGFVPVMPNAAYPAVVDGERFARLFGERMLNSPSGTH
;
A
#
# COMPACT_ATOMS: atom_id res chain seq x y z
N MET A 1 -37.19 -45.26 -43.63
CA MET A 1 -37.60 -44.32 -42.61
C MET A 1 -36.66 -44.47 -41.41
N ARG A 2 -35.68 -43.58 -41.27
CA ARG A 2 -34.81 -43.54 -40.12
C ARG A 2 -34.99 -42.15 -39.50
N PHE A 3 -35.56 -42.07 -38.31
CA PHE A 3 -35.73 -40.85 -37.51
C PHE A 3 -34.39 -40.48 -36.88
N PHE A 4 -33.86 -39.29 -37.19
CA PHE A 4 -32.77 -38.65 -36.45
C PHE A 4 -33.41 -37.80 -35.35
N ALA A 5 -33.17 -38.18 -34.11
CA ALA A 5 -33.53 -37.37 -32.97
C ALA A 5 -32.42 -36.30 -32.77
N LEU A 6 -32.79 -35.04 -32.95
CA LEU A 6 -31.92 -33.89 -32.64
C LEU A 6 -32.02 -33.62 -31.12
N LEU A 7 -30.97 -33.94 -30.37
CA LEU A 7 -30.85 -33.54 -29.00
C LEU A 7 -30.37 -32.07 -28.96
N PHE A 8 -31.25 -31.16 -28.57
CA PHE A 8 -30.86 -29.80 -28.20
C PHE A 8 -30.23 -29.82 -26.79
N PHE A 9 -28.91 -29.65 -26.72
CA PHE A 9 -28.24 -29.27 -25.47
C PHE A 9 -28.47 -27.79 -25.25
N THR A 10 -29.35 -27.42 -24.34
CA THR A 10 -29.42 -26.07 -23.78
C THR A 10 -28.21 -25.87 -22.86
N ALA A 11 -27.21 -25.16 -23.33
CA ALA A 11 -26.14 -24.65 -22.48
C ALA A 11 -26.73 -23.65 -21.48
N GLY A 12 -27.00 -24.11 -20.28
CA GLY A 12 -27.35 -23.28 -19.18
C GLY A 12 -26.14 -22.39 -18.84
N THR A 13 -26.21 -21.13 -19.22
CA THR A 13 -25.23 -20.09 -18.78
C THR A 13 -25.47 -19.88 -17.28
N VAL A 14 -24.69 -20.57 -16.45
CA VAL A 14 -24.53 -20.18 -15.06
C VAL A 14 -23.79 -18.84 -15.07
N LEU A 15 -24.52 -17.73 -15.00
CA LEU A 15 -23.98 -16.43 -14.65
C LEU A 15 -23.52 -16.55 -13.19
N ALA A 16 -22.25 -16.92 -13.00
CA ALA A 16 -21.59 -16.63 -11.74
C ALA A 16 -21.62 -15.10 -11.60
N GLN A 17 -22.47 -14.61 -10.72
CA GLN A 17 -22.41 -13.22 -10.26
C GLN A 17 -21.13 -13.08 -9.42
N GLY A 18 -20.00 -12.96 -10.10
CA GLY A 18 -18.74 -12.53 -9.51
C GLY A 18 -18.90 -11.06 -9.15
N VAL A 19 -19.00 -10.79 -7.86
CA VAL A 19 -18.85 -9.43 -7.35
C VAL A 19 -17.46 -9.00 -7.77
N SER A 20 -17.40 -8.06 -8.72
CA SER A 20 -16.13 -7.46 -9.15
C SER A 20 -15.55 -6.71 -7.95
N PRO A 21 -14.34 -7.02 -7.44
CA PRO A 21 -13.76 -6.36 -6.29
C PRO A 21 -13.18 -4.99 -6.66
N THR A 22 -13.99 -4.18 -7.33
CA THR A 22 -13.72 -2.77 -7.51
C THR A 22 -14.19 -2.06 -6.26
N ARG A 23 -13.32 -1.34 -5.60
CA ARG A 23 -13.51 -0.47 -4.43
C ARG A 23 -14.84 -0.69 -3.69
N SER A 24 -14.83 -0.88 -2.38
CA SER A 24 -16.05 -1.09 -1.59
C SER A 24 -17.15 -0.09 -1.96
N THR A 25 -18.31 -0.56 -2.39
CA THR A 25 -19.48 0.26 -2.73
C THR A 25 -20.27 0.71 -1.49
N GLN A 26 -19.84 0.30 -0.29
CA GLN A 26 -20.48 0.73 0.94
C GLN A 26 -20.25 2.23 1.18
N PRO A 27 -21.26 2.98 1.73
CA PRO A 27 -21.08 4.37 2.09
C PRO A 27 -19.84 4.58 2.95
N MET A 28 -19.14 5.68 2.69
CA MET A 28 -17.95 6.02 3.47
C MET A 28 -18.38 6.61 4.81
N GLU A 29 -18.23 5.83 5.86
CA GLU A 29 -18.38 6.34 7.23
C GLU A 29 -17.05 6.90 7.72
N PHE A 30 -17.09 8.02 8.40
CA PHE A 30 -15.95 8.62 9.08
C PHE A 30 -16.12 8.54 10.61
N PRO A 31 -15.03 8.36 11.37
CA PRO A 31 -13.67 8.09 10.91
C PRO A 31 -13.52 6.67 10.34
N ARG A 32 -12.73 6.54 9.27
CA ARG A 32 -12.39 5.24 8.68
C ARG A 32 -11.45 4.50 9.62
N ARG A 33 -11.78 3.26 9.90
CA ARG A 33 -10.96 2.39 10.75
C ARG A 33 -9.86 1.75 9.92
N ILE A 34 -8.62 1.98 10.31
CA ILE A 34 -7.46 1.51 9.56
C ILE A 34 -6.48 0.73 10.45
N ILE A 35 -5.81 -0.23 9.86
CA ILE A 35 -4.53 -0.78 10.33
C ILE A 35 -3.47 -0.34 9.33
N LEU A 36 -2.40 0.29 9.81
CA LEU A 36 -1.22 0.59 9.01
C LEU A 36 -0.23 -0.56 9.14
N ASP A 37 0.16 -1.18 8.03
CA ASP A 37 1.24 -2.18 7.97
C ASP A 37 2.42 -1.52 7.26
N VAL A 38 3.52 -1.26 7.99
CA VAL A 38 4.56 -0.31 7.59
C VAL A 38 5.97 -0.86 7.84
N ASP A 39 6.94 -0.37 7.07
CA ASP A 39 8.39 -0.53 7.29
C ASP A 39 9.08 0.83 7.41
N PRO A 40 8.88 1.59 8.55
CA PRO A 40 9.10 3.03 8.60
C PRO A 40 10.49 3.51 8.24
N GLY A 41 10.67 3.74 6.95
CA GLY A 41 11.63 4.65 6.40
C GLY A 41 11.14 6.12 6.48
N ILE A 42 11.77 7.03 5.76
CA ILE A 42 11.44 8.47 5.79
C ILE A 42 10.02 8.73 5.30
N ASP A 43 9.64 8.16 4.18
CA ASP A 43 8.33 8.34 3.55
C ASP A 43 7.19 7.67 4.33
N ASP A 44 7.43 6.47 4.89
CA ASP A 44 6.48 5.81 5.79
C ASP A 44 6.29 6.59 7.09
N ALA A 45 7.35 7.19 7.64
CA ALA A 45 7.23 8.06 8.80
C ALA A 45 6.29 9.24 8.51
N MET A 46 6.35 9.81 7.30
CA MET A 46 5.41 10.84 6.85
C MET A 46 3.98 10.29 6.75
N ALA A 47 3.79 9.09 6.21
CA ALA A 47 2.49 8.42 6.08
C ALA A 47 1.86 8.14 7.44
N VAL A 48 2.64 7.58 8.38
CA VAL A 48 2.22 7.31 9.77
C VAL A 48 1.79 8.61 10.45
N LEU A 49 2.61 9.66 10.41
CA LEU A 49 2.29 10.94 11.03
C LEU A 49 1.08 11.63 10.41
N LEU A 50 0.89 11.51 9.08
CA LEU A 50 -0.30 11.99 8.39
C LEU A 50 -1.56 11.27 8.90
N ALA A 51 -1.53 9.95 9.01
CA ALA A 51 -2.66 9.17 9.50
C ALA A 51 -3.00 9.52 10.96
N LEU A 52 -1.98 9.62 11.83
CA LEU A 52 -2.17 9.93 13.25
C LEU A 52 -2.71 11.34 13.51
N ARG A 53 -2.50 12.27 12.59
CA ARG A 53 -2.95 13.68 12.68
C ARG A 53 -4.23 13.97 11.91
N SER A 54 -4.88 12.97 11.36
CA SER A 54 -6.08 13.11 10.52
C SER A 54 -7.31 12.55 11.20
N PRO A 55 -8.26 13.39 11.63
CA PRO A 55 -9.46 12.97 12.36
C PRO A 55 -10.41 12.11 11.50
N GLU A 56 -10.22 12.10 10.17
CA GLU A 56 -10.95 11.25 9.23
C GLU A 56 -10.56 9.77 9.34
N LEU A 57 -9.44 9.48 10.04
CA LEU A 57 -8.94 8.13 10.23
C LEU A 57 -8.93 7.75 11.71
N LYS A 58 -9.39 6.55 12.00
CA LYS A 58 -9.20 5.90 13.29
C LYS A 58 -8.12 4.83 13.13
N VAL A 59 -6.91 5.14 13.54
CA VAL A 59 -5.80 4.20 13.52
C VAL A 59 -5.99 3.23 14.69
N GLU A 60 -6.40 2.00 14.40
CA GLU A 60 -6.63 0.94 15.40
C GLU A 60 -5.32 0.28 15.84
N ALA A 61 -4.43 0.07 14.87
CA ALA A 61 -3.10 -0.48 15.12
C ALA A 61 -2.11 -0.04 14.05
N ILE A 62 -0.83 -0.10 14.39
CA ILE A 62 0.28 -0.09 13.44
C ILE A 62 1.04 -1.41 13.61
N THR A 63 1.11 -2.18 12.53
CA THR A 63 1.91 -3.39 12.44
C THR A 63 3.18 -3.10 11.65
N THR A 64 4.30 -3.70 12.03
CA THR A 64 5.58 -3.46 11.36
C THR A 64 6.06 -4.70 10.62
N VAL A 65 6.75 -4.50 9.52
CA VAL A 65 7.33 -5.55 8.69
C VAL A 65 8.77 -5.17 8.36
N ALA A 66 9.66 -6.14 8.18
CA ALA A 66 10.99 -5.85 7.67
C ALA A 66 10.93 -5.48 6.19
N GLY A 67 11.56 -4.39 5.83
CA GLY A 67 11.60 -3.88 4.46
C GLY A 67 12.70 -2.85 4.27
N ASN A 68 12.46 -1.59 4.58
CA ASN A 68 13.49 -0.54 4.47
C ASN A 68 14.67 -0.81 5.41
N LEU A 69 14.38 -1.38 6.59
CA LEU A 69 15.36 -1.83 7.58
C LEU A 69 14.91 -3.16 8.23
N PRO A 70 15.74 -3.76 9.13
CA PRO A 70 15.29 -4.87 9.96
C PRO A 70 14.08 -4.49 10.84
N VAL A 71 13.16 -5.42 11.03
CA VAL A 71 11.88 -5.18 11.72
C VAL A 71 12.02 -4.62 13.13
N GLU A 72 13.14 -4.89 13.80
CA GLU A 72 13.45 -4.32 15.12
C GLU A 72 13.58 -2.82 15.07
N VAL A 73 14.28 -2.30 14.08
CA VAL A 73 14.47 -0.86 13.84
C VAL A 73 13.15 -0.22 13.45
N GLU A 74 12.40 -0.85 12.53
CA GLU A 74 11.08 -0.40 12.07
C GLU A 74 10.08 -0.30 13.23
N THR A 75 10.08 -1.31 14.10
CA THR A 75 9.22 -1.34 15.29
C THR A 75 9.60 -0.25 16.29
N GLU A 76 10.89 -0.03 16.51
CA GLU A 76 11.36 1.04 17.40
C GLU A 76 11.01 2.40 16.83
N ASN A 77 11.20 2.63 15.54
CA ASN A 77 10.82 3.86 14.85
C ASN A 77 9.32 4.14 14.96
N THR A 78 8.47 3.13 14.72
CA THR A 78 7.02 3.25 14.88
C THR A 78 6.64 3.75 16.27
N ARG A 79 7.22 3.16 17.32
CA ARG A 79 6.97 3.58 18.70
C ARG A 79 7.42 5.02 18.97
N LYS A 80 8.58 5.43 18.44
CA LYS A 80 9.08 6.81 18.51
C LYS A 80 8.12 7.80 17.82
N LEU A 81 7.60 7.44 16.64
CA LEU A 81 6.65 8.27 15.90
C LEU A 81 5.33 8.44 16.66
N LEU A 82 4.82 7.40 17.30
CA LEU A 82 3.62 7.48 18.13
C LEU A 82 3.82 8.42 19.34
N GLU A 83 4.95 8.34 20.02
CA GLU A 83 5.26 9.24 21.12
C GLU A 83 5.43 10.70 20.65
N LEU A 84 6.09 10.90 19.51
CA LEU A 84 6.23 12.22 18.88
C LEU A 84 4.85 12.82 18.55
N ALA A 85 3.93 11.99 18.02
CA ALA A 85 2.57 12.38 17.67
C ALA A 85 1.62 12.43 18.89
N ARG A 86 2.09 12.05 20.11
CA ARG A 86 1.29 11.91 21.34
C ARG A 86 0.08 10.96 21.19
N ARG A 87 0.25 9.91 20.38
CA ARG A 87 -0.76 8.88 20.10
C ARG A 87 -0.34 7.53 20.68
N THR A 88 -0.10 7.52 21.98
CA THR A 88 0.32 6.32 22.73
C THR A 88 -0.85 5.35 22.99
N ASP A 89 -2.04 5.69 22.54
CA ASP A 89 -3.26 4.88 22.56
C ASP A 89 -3.30 3.81 21.46
N VAL A 90 -2.49 3.96 20.41
CA VAL A 90 -2.48 3.07 19.25
C VAL A 90 -1.66 1.80 19.52
N ILE A 91 -2.21 0.65 19.18
CA ILE A 91 -1.52 -0.64 19.28
C ILE A 91 -0.33 -0.68 18.33
N VAL A 92 0.84 -1.13 18.81
CA VAL A 92 2.00 -1.44 17.96
C VAL A 92 2.33 -2.92 18.09
N ALA A 93 2.35 -3.64 16.97
CA ALA A 93 2.69 -5.05 16.93
C ALA A 93 3.84 -5.33 15.94
N LYS A 94 4.86 -6.05 16.41
CA LYS A 94 5.97 -6.46 15.56
C LYS A 94 5.55 -7.63 14.67
N GLY A 95 5.88 -7.56 13.37
CA GLY A 95 5.58 -8.59 12.40
C GLY A 95 6.81 -9.32 11.85
N ALA A 96 6.73 -9.68 10.58
CA ALA A 96 7.71 -10.53 9.93
C ALA A 96 9.09 -9.86 9.83
N ALA A 97 10.12 -10.62 10.17
CA ALA A 97 11.52 -10.20 10.06
C ALA A 97 12.15 -10.57 8.70
N LEU A 98 11.49 -11.40 7.92
CA LEU A 98 11.93 -11.88 6.61
C LEU A 98 10.73 -11.95 5.66
N PRO A 99 10.95 -11.82 4.34
CA PRO A 99 9.91 -12.10 3.34
C PRO A 99 9.48 -13.58 3.39
N LEU A 100 8.37 -13.92 2.74
CA LEU A 100 7.93 -15.32 2.61
C LEU A 100 8.98 -16.19 1.94
N HIS A 101 9.71 -15.63 0.98
CA HIS A 101 10.82 -16.30 0.32
C HIS A 101 12.01 -15.35 0.14
N GLY A 102 13.22 -15.92 0.14
CA GLY A 102 14.44 -15.16 -0.13
C GLY A 102 15.08 -14.52 1.10
N LYS A 103 15.69 -13.37 0.91
CA LYS A 103 16.44 -12.63 1.93
C LYS A 103 15.86 -11.25 2.10
N LEU A 104 16.01 -10.69 3.29
CA LEU A 104 15.72 -9.29 3.54
C LEU A 104 16.60 -8.40 2.63
N ILE A 105 15.96 -7.44 1.97
CA ILE A 105 16.60 -6.41 1.14
C ILE A 105 16.27 -5.06 1.76
N THR A 106 17.27 -4.37 2.26
CA THR A 106 17.12 -3.10 2.98
C THR A 106 17.48 -1.88 2.14
N ALA A 107 17.20 -0.69 2.63
CA ALA A 107 17.37 0.58 1.91
C ALA A 107 18.03 1.67 2.78
N GLU A 108 19.04 1.33 3.58
CA GLU A 108 19.77 2.27 4.45
C GLU A 108 20.40 3.44 3.64
N LEU A 109 20.74 3.19 2.39
CA LEU A 109 21.25 4.24 1.50
C LEU A 109 20.24 5.40 1.34
N VAL A 110 18.95 5.05 1.24
CA VAL A 110 17.85 6.02 1.08
C VAL A 110 17.49 6.63 2.43
N HIS A 111 17.19 5.77 3.42
CA HIS A 111 16.56 6.16 4.66
C HIS A 111 17.54 6.44 5.82
N GLY A 112 18.83 6.15 5.61
CA GLY A 112 19.85 6.19 6.68
C GLY A 112 19.84 4.92 7.53
N GLU A 113 20.94 4.70 8.26
CA GLU A 113 21.09 3.51 9.12
C GLU A 113 20.02 3.39 10.21
N ASN A 114 19.45 4.51 10.65
CA ASN A 114 18.36 4.54 11.63
C ASN A 114 16.96 4.61 11.01
N GLY A 115 16.83 4.62 9.69
CA GLY A 115 15.57 4.72 8.97
C GLY A 115 14.90 6.11 8.96
N LEU A 116 15.38 7.03 9.77
CA LEU A 116 14.79 8.36 9.97
C LEU A 116 15.73 9.48 9.51
N GLY A 117 16.46 9.25 8.42
CA GLY A 117 17.35 10.26 7.82
C GLY A 117 18.53 10.68 8.71
N GLY A 118 18.86 9.92 9.76
CA GLY A 118 19.86 10.26 10.76
C GLY A 118 19.31 11.11 11.90
N VAL A 119 18.05 11.54 11.85
CA VAL A 119 17.41 12.26 12.96
C VAL A 119 17.18 11.32 14.14
N VAL A 120 17.60 11.74 15.32
CA VAL A 120 17.50 10.93 16.56
C VAL A 120 16.30 11.38 17.37
N LEU A 121 15.38 10.49 17.64
CA LEU A 121 14.30 10.65 18.60
C LEU A 121 14.65 9.93 19.90
N PRO A 122 14.06 10.35 21.04
CA PRO A 122 14.24 9.65 22.32
C PRO A 122 13.85 8.17 22.23
N ALA A 123 14.48 7.33 23.06
CA ALA A 123 14.10 5.93 23.20
C ALA A 123 12.62 5.81 23.60
N PRO A 124 11.82 4.99 22.92
CA PRO A 124 10.37 4.93 23.17
C PRO A 124 10.06 4.18 24.46
N LYS A 125 9.02 4.65 25.16
CA LYS A 125 8.51 4.07 26.41
C LYS A 125 7.27 3.22 26.23
N ILE A 126 6.47 3.47 25.16
CA ILE A 126 5.26 2.70 24.88
C ILE A 126 5.61 1.23 24.70
N ALA A 127 4.79 0.35 25.29
CA ALA A 127 5.00 -1.09 25.17
C ALA A 127 4.56 -1.60 23.78
N LEU A 128 5.19 -2.68 23.34
CA LEU A 128 4.66 -3.47 22.23
C LEU A 128 3.47 -4.30 22.68
N ASP A 129 2.52 -4.54 21.78
CA ASP A 129 1.51 -5.58 21.98
C ASP A 129 2.22 -6.93 22.14
N ARG A 130 1.62 -7.83 22.93
CA ARG A 130 2.16 -9.17 23.13
C ARG A 130 1.89 -10.10 21.95
N ARG A 131 0.88 -9.76 21.14
CA ARG A 131 0.56 -10.45 19.90
C ARG A 131 1.51 -9.97 18.80
N ASP A 132 1.79 -10.86 17.85
CA ASP A 132 2.46 -10.47 16.60
C ASP A 132 1.48 -9.70 15.66
N ALA A 133 2.03 -9.14 14.58
CA ALA A 133 1.26 -8.39 13.59
C ALA A 133 0.12 -9.24 12.99
N VAL A 134 0.37 -10.51 12.67
CA VAL A 134 -0.62 -11.42 12.07
C VAL A 134 -1.81 -11.62 13.00
N GLN A 135 -1.55 -11.81 14.29
CA GLN A 135 -2.60 -11.98 15.28
C GLN A 135 -3.39 -10.67 15.51
N VAL A 136 -2.71 -9.51 15.55
CA VAL A 136 -3.38 -8.22 15.71
C VAL A 136 -4.26 -7.90 14.50
N ILE A 137 -3.77 -8.12 13.27
CA ILE A 137 -4.57 -7.97 12.05
C ILE A 137 -5.82 -8.85 12.10
N HIS A 138 -5.64 -10.15 12.44
CA HIS A 138 -6.76 -11.08 12.56
C HIS A 138 -7.78 -10.60 13.59
N ASP A 139 -7.37 -10.35 14.82
CA ASP A 139 -8.28 -10.04 15.92
C ASP A 139 -9.09 -8.77 15.67
N LEU A 140 -8.46 -7.73 15.09
CA LEU A 140 -9.13 -6.47 14.78
C LEU A 140 -10.14 -6.61 13.63
N ILE A 141 -9.80 -7.37 12.58
CA ILE A 141 -10.73 -7.62 11.46
C ILE A 141 -11.87 -8.52 11.93
N GLU A 142 -11.59 -9.56 12.69
CA GLU A 142 -12.61 -10.48 13.24
C GLU A 142 -13.60 -9.77 14.14
N ALA A 143 -13.12 -8.85 14.97
CA ALA A 143 -13.98 -8.03 15.82
C ALA A 143 -14.77 -6.97 15.07
N ASN A 144 -14.39 -6.63 13.83
CA ASN A 144 -14.96 -5.55 13.04
C ASN A 144 -15.09 -5.92 11.56
N PRO A 145 -15.84 -6.97 11.21
CA PRO A 145 -15.92 -7.49 9.85
C PRO A 145 -16.47 -6.45 8.88
N GLY A 146 -15.78 -6.30 7.73
CA GLY A 146 -16.13 -5.35 6.68
C GLY A 146 -15.87 -3.87 7.02
N GLN A 147 -15.19 -3.57 8.13
CA GLN A 147 -14.94 -2.19 8.54
C GLN A 147 -13.47 -1.77 8.44
N ILE A 148 -12.53 -2.71 8.58
CA ILE A 148 -11.10 -2.40 8.64
C ILE A 148 -10.52 -2.29 7.23
N ILE A 149 -9.83 -1.17 6.97
CA ILE A 149 -8.99 -0.97 5.80
C ILE A 149 -7.55 -1.31 6.21
N LEU A 150 -6.91 -2.21 5.48
CA LEU A 150 -5.48 -2.47 5.60
C LEU A 150 -4.72 -1.50 4.71
N MET A 151 -3.93 -0.63 5.31
CA MET A 151 -3.05 0.30 4.60
C MET A 151 -1.63 -0.25 4.65
N ALA A 152 -1.23 -0.95 3.59
CA ALA A 152 0.09 -1.55 3.48
C ALA A 152 1.04 -0.58 2.75
N GLN A 153 2.01 -0.08 3.48
CA GLN A 153 3.03 0.84 2.98
C GLN A 153 4.39 0.17 2.81
N GLY A 154 4.55 -1.04 3.35
CA GLY A 154 5.72 -1.90 3.19
C GLY A 154 5.38 -3.21 2.46
N PRO A 155 6.31 -4.18 2.44
CA PRO A 155 6.10 -5.51 1.87
C PRO A 155 4.86 -6.19 2.45
N LEU A 156 4.08 -6.87 1.63
CA LEU A 156 2.78 -7.45 2.00
C LEU A 156 2.86 -8.73 2.84
N THR A 157 4.03 -9.02 3.42
CA THR A 157 4.34 -10.27 4.14
C THR A 157 3.38 -10.54 5.29
N ASN A 158 3.12 -9.54 6.17
CA ASN A 158 2.22 -9.74 7.31
C ASN A 158 0.80 -10.06 6.88
N ILE A 159 0.30 -9.35 5.87
CA ILE A 159 -1.07 -9.51 5.33
C ILE A 159 -1.21 -10.88 4.66
N ALA A 160 -0.22 -11.27 3.84
CA ALA A 160 -0.19 -12.58 3.22
C ALA A 160 -0.17 -13.72 4.26
N MET A 161 0.67 -13.61 5.30
CA MET A 161 0.70 -14.56 6.41
C MET A 161 -0.64 -14.63 7.15
N ALA A 162 -1.31 -13.48 7.36
CA ALA A 162 -2.62 -13.43 8.00
C ALA A 162 -3.67 -14.16 7.13
N PHE A 163 -3.69 -13.95 5.82
CA PHE A 163 -4.63 -14.60 4.91
C PHE A 163 -4.35 -16.10 4.75
N GLN A 164 -3.09 -16.50 4.75
CA GLN A 164 -2.72 -17.93 4.73
C GLN A 164 -3.11 -18.65 6.02
N ARG A 165 -2.91 -17.99 7.17
CA ARG A 165 -3.23 -18.57 8.49
C ARG A 165 -4.73 -18.57 8.77
N TYR A 166 -5.47 -17.58 8.27
CA TYR A 166 -6.90 -17.38 8.48
C TYR A 166 -7.61 -17.18 7.12
N PRO A 167 -7.97 -18.28 6.42
CA PRO A 167 -8.47 -18.22 5.03
C PRO A 167 -9.81 -17.50 4.85
N ASP A 168 -10.56 -17.28 5.91
CA ASP A 168 -11.82 -16.51 5.92
C ASP A 168 -11.64 -15.01 6.15
N LEU A 169 -10.42 -14.58 6.54
CA LEU A 169 -10.11 -13.19 6.85
C LEU A 169 -10.25 -12.24 5.64
N PRO A 170 -9.87 -12.63 4.40
CA PRO A 170 -10.10 -11.80 3.22
C PRO A 170 -11.55 -11.36 3.05
N ALA A 171 -12.52 -12.26 3.27
CA ALA A 171 -13.95 -11.95 3.13
C ALA A 171 -14.47 -10.96 4.18
N LYS A 172 -13.74 -10.78 5.29
CA LYS A 172 -14.04 -9.85 6.39
C LYS A 172 -13.26 -8.55 6.31
N THR A 173 -12.26 -8.48 5.42
CA THR A 173 -11.45 -7.27 5.20
C THR A 173 -12.21 -6.32 4.28
N ARG A 174 -12.30 -5.04 4.65
CA ARG A 174 -13.04 -4.05 3.87
C ARG A 174 -12.36 -3.70 2.55
N GLU A 175 -11.08 -3.35 2.62
CA GLU A 175 -10.27 -2.86 1.49
C GLU A 175 -8.79 -2.95 1.87
N ILE A 176 -7.94 -3.11 0.87
CA ILE A 176 -6.49 -2.92 1.01
C ILE A 176 -6.09 -1.72 0.17
N ILE A 177 -5.29 -0.82 0.75
CA ILE A 177 -4.62 0.27 0.03
C ILE A 177 -3.12 -0.01 0.08
N THR A 178 -2.51 -0.22 -1.08
CA THR A 178 -1.09 -0.60 -1.18
C THR A 178 -0.43 0.01 -2.41
N GLY A 179 0.89 0.03 -2.42
CA GLY A 179 1.68 0.45 -3.58
C GLY A 179 1.72 -0.62 -4.68
N GLY A 180 2.14 -0.19 -5.85
CA GLY A 180 2.39 -1.03 -7.01
C GLY A 180 2.76 -0.21 -8.23
N SER A 181 2.80 -0.82 -9.40
CA SER A 181 3.18 -0.13 -10.63
C SER A 181 2.31 -0.53 -11.81
N VAL A 182 1.97 0.45 -12.62
CA VAL A 182 1.36 0.27 -13.93
C VAL A 182 2.42 0.54 -15.00
N GLY A 183 3.24 -0.48 -15.27
CA GLY A 183 4.21 -0.48 -16.38
C GLY A 183 5.62 0.00 -16.07
N ALA A 184 5.86 0.86 -15.08
CA ALA A 184 7.21 1.32 -14.72
C ALA A 184 7.54 0.98 -13.27
N GLY A 185 8.72 0.42 -13.03
CA GLY A 185 9.24 0.13 -11.69
C GLY A 185 10.25 1.17 -11.20
N LEU A 186 10.81 0.91 -10.02
CA LEU A 186 11.85 1.74 -9.41
C LEU A 186 13.10 0.92 -9.04
N VAL A 187 12.94 -0.27 -8.49
CA VAL A 187 14.06 -1.18 -8.13
C VAL A 187 14.54 -1.96 -9.35
N THR A 188 13.63 -2.42 -10.14
CA THR A 188 13.85 -2.92 -11.50
C THR A 188 13.01 -2.09 -12.47
N PRO A 189 13.20 -2.20 -13.80
CA PRO A 189 12.34 -1.51 -14.74
C PRO A 189 10.84 -1.76 -14.57
N LEU A 190 10.45 -2.83 -13.84
CA LEU A 190 9.07 -3.29 -13.74
C LEU A 190 8.56 -3.43 -12.30
N ALA A 191 9.42 -3.44 -11.28
CA ALA A 191 9.03 -3.70 -9.89
C ALA A 191 9.23 -2.49 -8.99
N THR A 192 8.27 -2.27 -8.08
CA THR A 192 8.41 -1.36 -6.95
C THR A 192 9.21 -2.01 -5.82
N PRO A 193 9.76 -1.25 -4.86
CA PRO A 193 10.54 -1.82 -3.76
C PRO A 193 9.80 -2.93 -3.00
N ASP A 194 8.57 -2.69 -2.58
CA ASP A 194 7.83 -3.60 -1.70
C ASP A 194 7.41 -4.90 -2.39
N THR A 195 6.97 -4.79 -3.66
CA THR A 195 6.64 -5.98 -4.45
C THR A 195 7.89 -6.77 -4.84
N TYR A 196 9.04 -6.12 -4.97
CA TYR A 196 10.31 -6.80 -5.22
C TYR A 196 10.86 -7.51 -3.97
N ARG A 197 10.66 -6.92 -2.78
CA ARG A 197 11.09 -7.50 -1.50
C ARG A 197 10.35 -8.78 -1.16
N ASP A 198 9.04 -8.86 -1.48
CA ASP A 198 8.23 -10.06 -1.25
C ASP A 198 7.15 -10.22 -2.33
N ALA A 199 7.56 -10.69 -3.51
CA ALA A 199 6.67 -10.90 -4.63
C ALA A 199 5.63 -12.01 -4.35
N GLU A 200 6.01 -13.01 -3.59
CA GLU A 200 5.13 -14.12 -3.19
C GLU A 200 4.02 -13.63 -2.27
N ALA A 201 4.33 -12.77 -1.31
CA ALA A 201 3.32 -12.15 -0.46
C ALA A 201 2.39 -11.23 -1.27
N ALA A 202 2.95 -10.41 -2.16
CA ALA A 202 2.16 -9.56 -3.04
C ALA A 202 1.19 -10.40 -3.89
N LYS A 203 1.65 -11.52 -4.47
CA LYS A 203 0.81 -12.44 -5.22
C LYS A 203 -0.35 -12.97 -4.38
N VAL A 204 -0.10 -13.45 -3.18
CA VAL A 204 -1.15 -13.94 -2.25
C VAL A 204 -2.21 -12.87 -2.01
N VAL A 205 -1.79 -11.63 -1.78
CA VAL A 205 -2.72 -10.52 -1.49
C VAL A 205 -3.52 -10.11 -2.71
N PHE A 206 -2.91 -9.96 -3.89
CA PHE A 206 -3.65 -9.62 -5.12
C PHE A 206 -4.60 -10.73 -5.59
N GLU A 207 -4.35 -11.99 -5.24
CA GLU A 207 -5.24 -13.13 -5.51
C GLU A 207 -6.30 -13.36 -4.42
N SER A 208 -6.29 -12.58 -3.32
CA SER A 208 -7.14 -12.83 -2.13
C SER A 208 -8.64 -12.55 -2.34
N GLY A 209 -8.99 -11.77 -3.36
CA GLY A 209 -10.38 -11.33 -3.60
C GLY A 209 -10.83 -10.14 -2.73
N VAL A 210 -9.98 -9.60 -1.86
CA VAL A 210 -10.24 -8.34 -1.15
C VAL A 210 -10.25 -7.18 -2.15
N PRO A 211 -11.15 -6.18 -2.05
CA PRO A 211 -11.04 -4.96 -2.82
C PRO A 211 -9.70 -4.27 -2.60
N ILE A 212 -8.94 -4.01 -3.66
CA ILE A 212 -7.61 -3.39 -3.60
C ILE A 212 -7.61 -2.06 -4.33
N LEU A 213 -7.16 -1.00 -3.66
CA LEU A 213 -6.72 0.23 -4.30
C LEU A 213 -5.19 0.20 -4.41
N MET A 214 -4.68 -0.08 -5.58
CA MET A 214 -3.25 -0.06 -5.87
C MET A 214 -2.83 1.35 -6.26
N VAL A 215 -2.13 2.05 -5.39
CA VAL A 215 -1.58 3.38 -5.67
C VAL A 215 -0.37 3.22 -6.58
N ASP A 216 -0.50 3.66 -7.81
CA ASP A 216 0.53 3.49 -8.84
C ASP A 216 1.73 4.40 -8.60
N LEU A 217 2.93 3.91 -8.92
CA LEU A 217 4.17 4.66 -8.80
C LEU A 217 4.12 6.00 -9.53
N THR A 218 3.53 6.06 -10.73
CA THR A 218 3.40 7.31 -11.49
C THR A 218 2.46 8.30 -10.82
N ALA A 219 1.38 7.82 -10.19
CA ALA A 219 0.50 8.66 -9.38
C ALA A 219 1.21 9.21 -8.14
N MET A 220 2.05 8.39 -7.50
CA MET A 220 2.87 8.83 -6.35
C MET A 220 3.84 9.96 -6.77
N MET A 221 4.41 9.90 -7.97
CA MET A 221 5.32 10.93 -8.48
C MET A 221 4.64 12.28 -8.79
N GLU A 222 3.33 12.31 -8.94
CA GLU A 222 2.56 13.57 -9.07
C GLU A 222 2.40 14.31 -7.73
N ALA A 223 2.53 13.61 -6.60
CA ALA A 223 2.51 14.17 -5.25
C ALA A 223 3.92 14.62 -4.84
N ARG A 224 4.32 15.81 -5.28
CA ARG A 224 5.70 16.31 -5.12
C ARG A 224 5.94 16.99 -3.78
N PHE A 225 7.10 16.70 -3.20
CA PHE A 225 7.64 17.35 -2.01
C PHE A 225 8.95 18.04 -2.35
N THR A 226 9.06 19.32 -1.99
CA THR A 226 10.19 20.18 -2.37
C THR A 226 11.01 20.62 -1.16
N ARG A 227 12.24 21.12 -1.40
CA ARG A 227 13.04 21.74 -0.33
C ARG A 227 12.33 22.93 0.33
N LYS A 228 11.48 23.65 -0.42
CA LYS A 228 10.66 24.73 0.15
C LYS A 228 9.64 24.19 1.16
N ASP A 229 9.05 23.03 0.87
CA ASP A 229 8.12 22.39 1.80
C ASP A 229 8.84 21.90 3.05
N ALA A 230 10.01 21.27 2.90
CA ALA A 230 10.86 20.84 4.01
C ALA A 230 11.25 22.02 4.91
N ALA A 231 11.74 23.10 4.32
CA ALA A 231 12.13 24.32 5.06
C ALA A 231 10.97 24.89 5.86
N ARG A 232 9.78 25.02 5.23
CA ARG A 232 8.56 25.49 5.91
C ARG A 232 8.19 24.64 7.13
N LEU A 233 8.36 23.32 7.00
CA LEU A 233 8.09 22.40 8.10
C LEU A 233 9.16 22.52 9.21
N THR A 234 10.42 22.66 8.84
CA THR A 234 11.54 22.82 9.80
C THR A 234 11.41 24.11 10.62
N GLU A 235 10.91 25.19 10.04
CA GLU A 235 10.70 26.47 10.70
C GLU A 235 9.47 26.49 11.63
N SER A 236 8.64 25.46 11.61
CA SER A 236 7.43 25.38 12.42
C SER A 236 7.74 25.29 13.92
N SER A 237 6.84 25.81 14.76
CA SER A 237 6.87 25.58 16.20
C SER A 237 6.40 24.17 16.62
N ASP A 238 5.71 23.45 15.73
CA ASP A 238 5.21 22.10 15.96
C ASP A 238 6.34 21.06 15.86
N ALA A 239 6.43 20.17 16.86
CA ALA A 239 7.51 19.17 16.93
C ALA A 239 7.45 18.13 15.80
N VAL A 240 6.23 17.71 15.39
CA VAL A 240 6.02 16.76 14.30
C VAL A 240 6.42 17.42 12.97
N ALA A 241 6.00 18.66 12.75
CA ALA A 241 6.37 19.39 11.53
C ALA A 241 7.91 19.52 11.41
N ARG A 242 8.58 19.95 12.48
CA ARG A 242 10.06 20.05 12.48
C ARG A 242 10.73 18.72 12.20
N PHE A 243 10.22 17.65 12.80
CA PHE A 243 10.75 16.31 12.56
C PHE A 243 10.60 15.90 11.10
N VAL A 244 9.40 16.08 10.51
CA VAL A 244 9.16 15.79 9.09
C VAL A 244 10.06 16.61 8.19
N GLY A 245 10.22 17.91 8.46
CA GLY A 245 11.18 18.76 7.74
C GLY A 245 12.60 18.20 7.80
N ALA A 246 13.08 17.85 9.01
CA ALA A 246 14.44 17.37 9.21
C ALA A 246 14.74 16.02 8.54
N ILE A 247 13.83 15.03 8.60
CA ILE A 247 14.03 13.74 7.92
C ILE A 247 13.97 13.88 6.40
N SER A 248 13.25 14.88 5.90
CA SER A 248 13.07 15.13 4.46
C SER A 248 14.36 15.60 3.78
N GLU A 249 15.25 16.29 4.49
CA GLU A 249 16.50 16.82 3.92
C GLU A 249 17.36 15.70 3.31
N ARG A 250 17.59 14.62 4.07
CA ARG A 250 18.32 13.46 3.53
C ARG A 250 17.64 12.84 2.33
N TYR A 251 16.31 12.72 2.37
CA TYR A 251 15.55 12.13 1.28
C TYR A 251 15.63 12.98 0.01
N LEU A 252 15.52 14.30 0.15
CA LEU A 252 15.70 15.25 -0.95
C LEU A 252 17.11 15.19 -1.53
N ASP A 253 18.14 15.09 -0.67
CA ASP A 253 19.54 14.94 -1.12
C ASP A 253 19.74 13.64 -1.91
N PHE A 254 19.15 12.53 -1.44
CA PHE A 254 19.22 11.26 -2.15
C PHE A 254 18.52 11.35 -3.51
N VAL A 255 17.30 11.91 -3.58
CA VAL A 255 16.52 12.05 -4.81
C VAL A 255 17.25 12.95 -5.80
N GLU A 256 17.73 14.13 -5.37
CA GLU A 256 18.46 15.08 -6.22
C GLU A 256 19.73 14.45 -6.83
N LYS A 257 20.44 13.67 -6.05
CA LYS A 257 21.69 13.04 -6.48
C LYS A 257 21.47 11.85 -7.42
N ASN A 258 20.39 11.06 -7.21
CA ASN A 258 20.29 9.73 -7.82
C ASN A 258 19.09 9.54 -8.75
N LEU A 259 18.02 10.32 -8.59
CA LEU A 259 16.75 10.08 -9.30
C LEU A 259 16.27 11.28 -10.11
N ASP A 260 16.20 12.47 -9.53
CA ASP A 260 15.71 13.69 -10.15
C ASP A 260 16.62 14.88 -9.79
N PRO A 261 17.46 15.36 -10.73
CA PRO A 261 18.31 16.53 -10.51
C PRO A 261 17.54 17.81 -10.17
N GLY A 262 16.22 17.83 -10.39
CA GLY A 262 15.34 18.93 -9.96
C GLY A 262 15.02 18.90 -8.47
N GLY A 263 15.45 17.85 -7.73
CA GLY A 263 15.32 17.73 -6.28
C GLY A 263 13.89 17.63 -5.77
N ASN A 264 12.96 17.13 -6.60
CA ASN A 264 11.58 16.92 -6.17
C ASN A 264 11.44 15.47 -5.70
N ALA A 265 11.25 15.28 -4.41
CA ALA A 265 10.86 13.98 -3.87
C ALA A 265 9.36 13.72 -4.03
N SER A 266 8.94 12.50 -3.84
CA SER A 266 7.53 12.10 -3.84
C SER A 266 7.13 11.60 -2.46
N TYR A 267 5.87 11.81 -2.11
CA TYR A 267 5.29 11.33 -0.85
C TYR A 267 4.86 9.86 -0.95
N PHE A 268 5.70 8.97 -1.41
CA PHE A 268 5.30 7.60 -1.81
C PHE A 268 4.17 7.00 -0.94
N GLY A 269 4.45 6.51 0.25
CA GLY A 269 3.44 5.89 1.11
C GLY A 269 2.33 6.85 1.56
N ALA A 270 2.63 8.13 1.77
CA ALA A 270 1.67 9.09 2.29
C ALA A 270 0.52 9.41 1.32
N LEU A 271 0.67 9.24 0.00
CA LEU A 271 -0.42 9.49 -0.97
C LEU A 271 -1.59 8.53 -0.76
N GLY A 272 -1.33 7.25 -0.47
CA GLY A 272 -2.37 6.28 -0.15
C GLY A 272 -3.19 6.68 1.09
N VAL A 273 -2.51 7.16 2.12
CA VAL A 273 -3.14 7.74 3.32
C VAL A 273 -3.97 8.97 2.96
N GLY A 274 -3.43 9.87 2.14
CA GLY A 274 -4.14 11.05 1.66
C GLY A 274 -5.44 10.73 0.94
N ILE A 275 -5.44 9.71 0.06
CA ILE A 275 -6.65 9.24 -0.64
C ILE A 275 -7.65 8.63 0.35
N ALA A 276 -7.17 7.97 1.42
CA ALA A 276 -8.05 7.50 2.48
C ALA A 276 -8.67 8.64 3.29
N ILE A 277 -8.00 9.77 3.47
CA ILE A 277 -8.51 10.96 4.14
C ILE A 277 -9.48 11.72 3.22
N ASP A 278 -9.03 12.01 2.01
CA ASP A 278 -9.77 12.79 1.01
C ASP A 278 -9.80 12.06 -0.36
N PRO A 279 -10.86 11.31 -0.65
CA PRO A 279 -10.98 10.56 -1.89
C PRO A 279 -10.96 11.40 -3.17
N LEU A 280 -11.21 12.70 -3.07
CA LEU A 280 -11.16 13.61 -4.23
C LEU A 280 -9.73 13.85 -4.72
N ILE A 281 -8.71 13.42 -3.96
CA ILE A 281 -7.32 13.36 -4.43
C ILE A 281 -7.21 12.40 -5.62
N ALA A 282 -7.90 11.26 -5.60
CA ALA A 282 -7.98 10.34 -6.72
C ALA A 282 -9.07 10.80 -7.70
N LYS A 283 -8.73 11.71 -8.63
CA LYS A 283 -9.67 12.29 -9.61
C LYS A 283 -10.30 11.25 -10.53
N THR A 284 -9.53 10.23 -10.89
CA THR A 284 -10.00 9.14 -11.75
C THR A 284 -9.49 7.83 -11.22
N VAL A 285 -10.40 6.93 -10.88
CA VAL A 285 -10.07 5.56 -10.47
C VAL A 285 -10.56 4.60 -11.54
N LYS A 286 -9.70 3.69 -11.99
CA LYS A 286 -10.02 2.70 -13.03
C LYS A 286 -9.84 1.30 -12.50
N PRO A 287 -10.70 0.35 -12.91
CA PRO A 287 -10.49 -1.06 -12.64
C PRO A 287 -9.28 -1.58 -13.43
N ILE A 288 -8.58 -2.56 -12.85
CA ILE A 288 -7.40 -3.18 -13.43
C ILE A 288 -7.31 -4.63 -12.96
N HIS A 289 -6.77 -5.51 -13.80
CA HIS A 289 -6.34 -6.82 -13.34
C HIS A 289 -4.82 -6.81 -13.13
N VAL A 290 -4.40 -7.32 -12.00
CA VAL A 290 -3.01 -7.35 -11.55
C VAL A 290 -2.60 -8.79 -11.26
N ASP A 291 -1.59 -9.28 -11.97
CA ASP A 291 -0.81 -10.47 -11.60
C ASP A 291 0.53 -10.02 -11.01
N VAL A 292 1.14 -10.84 -10.16
CA VAL A 292 2.49 -10.57 -9.62
C VAL A 292 3.45 -11.63 -10.15
N GLU A 293 4.54 -11.17 -10.77
CA GLU A 293 5.57 -12.06 -11.31
C GLU A 293 6.55 -12.52 -10.20
N THR A 294 6.63 -13.83 -10.01
CA THR A 294 7.43 -14.45 -8.94
C THR A 294 8.57 -15.34 -9.43
N LYS A 295 8.79 -15.44 -10.75
CA LYS A 295 9.77 -16.39 -11.32
C LYS A 295 10.69 -15.79 -12.37
N GLY A 296 10.29 -14.67 -12.96
CA GLY A 296 11.01 -14.06 -14.07
C GLY A 296 12.33 -13.45 -13.64
N GLU A 297 13.43 -13.74 -14.33
CA GLU A 297 14.75 -13.20 -14.04
C GLU A 297 14.78 -11.66 -14.08
N PHE A 298 14.08 -11.06 -15.05
CA PHE A 298 14.06 -9.60 -15.26
C PHE A 298 12.77 -8.93 -14.79
N SER A 299 11.76 -9.71 -14.41
CA SER A 299 10.42 -9.24 -14.07
C SER A 299 9.96 -9.65 -12.66
N TYR A 300 10.83 -10.28 -11.87
CA TYR A 300 10.52 -10.64 -10.49
C TYR A 300 10.02 -9.41 -9.69
N GLY A 301 8.91 -9.57 -9.00
CA GLY A 301 8.25 -8.51 -8.25
C GLY A 301 7.45 -7.51 -9.10
N ALA A 302 7.38 -7.70 -10.43
CA ALA A 302 6.55 -6.84 -11.27
C ALA A 302 5.06 -7.07 -11.00
N THR A 303 4.31 -5.98 -10.85
CA THR A 303 2.85 -6.00 -10.96
C THR A 303 2.48 -5.96 -12.44
N VAL A 304 2.16 -7.15 -12.99
CA VAL A 304 1.79 -7.31 -14.40
C VAL A 304 0.32 -6.90 -14.57
N THR A 305 0.10 -5.75 -15.19
CA THR A 305 -1.22 -5.11 -15.21
C THR A 305 -1.93 -5.26 -16.54
N ASN A 306 -3.22 -5.61 -16.50
CA ASN A 306 -4.09 -5.65 -17.66
C ASN A 306 -5.18 -4.56 -17.58
N LEU A 307 -4.92 -3.46 -18.27
CA LEU A 307 -5.83 -2.31 -18.32
C LEU A 307 -7.00 -2.50 -19.27
N SER A 308 -6.86 -3.36 -20.28
CA SER A 308 -7.92 -3.64 -21.26
C SER A 308 -8.98 -4.61 -20.72
N LEU A 309 -8.66 -5.32 -19.63
CA LEU A 309 -9.47 -6.37 -19.03
C LEU A 309 -9.89 -7.44 -20.06
N THR A 310 -9.00 -7.70 -21.03
CA THR A 310 -9.17 -8.74 -22.04
C THR A 310 -7.83 -9.40 -22.35
N ILE A 311 -7.86 -10.68 -22.71
CA ILE A 311 -6.71 -11.42 -23.25
C ILE A 311 -7.06 -12.08 -24.56
N ALA A 312 -6.07 -12.20 -25.45
CA ALA A 312 -6.24 -12.89 -26.73
C ALA A 312 -6.48 -14.39 -26.52
N ARG A 313 -7.47 -14.92 -27.25
CA ARG A 313 -7.77 -16.34 -27.28
C ARG A 313 -7.24 -16.95 -28.58
N PHE A 314 -6.55 -18.08 -28.44
CA PHE A 314 -6.04 -18.86 -29.56
C PHE A 314 -6.59 -20.28 -29.47
N GLU A 315 -6.93 -20.88 -30.62
CA GLU A 315 -7.38 -22.26 -30.72
C GLU A 315 -6.49 -23.07 -31.66
N PRO A 316 -6.18 -24.33 -31.34
CA PRO A 316 -5.40 -25.20 -32.22
C PRO A 316 -6.14 -25.49 -33.55
N ARG A 317 -5.43 -25.35 -34.67
CA ARG A 317 -5.90 -25.79 -35.99
C ARG A 317 -4.75 -26.49 -36.72
N GLY A 318 -4.70 -27.83 -36.60
CA GLY A 318 -3.58 -28.60 -37.05
C GLY A 318 -2.29 -28.31 -36.27
N ASP A 319 -1.25 -27.89 -36.95
CA ASP A 319 0.10 -27.55 -36.41
C ASP A 319 0.25 -26.08 -35.99
N ARG A 320 -0.84 -25.31 -36.01
CA ARG A 320 -0.80 -23.86 -35.69
C ARG A 320 -1.89 -23.47 -34.69
N LEU A 321 -1.63 -22.35 -33.97
CA LEU A 321 -2.60 -21.65 -33.17
C LEU A 321 -3.21 -20.50 -33.97
N VAL A 322 -4.52 -20.39 -33.97
CA VAL A 322 -5.27 -19.37 -34.71
C VAL A 322 -5.95 -18.46 -33.71
N PHE A 323 -5.74 -17.17 -33.83
CA PHE A 323 -6.44 -16.16 -33.05
C PHE A 323 -7.95 -16.23 -33.33
N THR A 324 -8.75 -16.38 -32.29
CA THR A 324 -10.21 -16.52 -32.37
C THR A 324 -10.97 -15.40 -31.65
N GLY A 325 -10.27 -14.44 -31.06
CA GLY A 325 -10.88 -13.27 -30.41
C GLY A 325 -10.25 -12.93 -29.08
N PHE A 326 -10.98 -12.14 -28.29
CA PHE A 326 -10.59 -11.78 -26.92
C PHE A 326 -11.57 -12.37 -25.92
N VAL A 327 -11.08 -12.73 -24.75
CA VAL A 327 -11.88 -13.13 -23.59
C VAL A 327 -11.73 -12.11 -22.49
N PRO A 328 -12.82 -11.77 -21.75
CA PRO A 328 -12.75 -10.85 -20.63
C PRO A 328 -11.92 -11.41 -19.48
N VAL A 329 -11.23 -10.52 -18.77
CA VAL A 329 -10.52 -10.79 -17.51
C VAL A 329 -11.18 -9.95 -16.43
N MET A 330 -11.51 -10.56 -15.30
CA MET A 330 -12.12 -9.84 -14.20
C MET A 330 -11.08 -8.97 -13.47
N PRO A 331 -11.38 -7.70 -13.16
CA PRO A 331 -10.49 -6.88 -12.37
C PRO A 331 -10.40 -7.43 -10.93
N ASN A 332 -9.21 -7.40 -10.34
CA ASN A 332 -8.97 -7.73 -8.93
C ASN A 332 -8.46 -6.54 -8.13
N ALA A 333 -8.24 -5.40 -8.79
CA ALA A 333 -7.83 -4.15 -8.17
C ALA A 333 -8.44 -2.94 -8.90
N ALA A 334 -8.32 -1.78 -8.27
CA ALA A 334 -8.50 -0.48 -8.91
C ALA A 334 -7.23 0.35 -8.69
N TYR A 335 -6.98 1.34 -9.55
CA TYR A 335 -5.87 2.25 -9.39
C TYR A 335 -6.25 3.71 -9.70
N PRO A 336 -5.67 4.70 -9.00
CA PRO A 336 -5.89 6.11 -9.29
C PRO A 336 -5.11 6.50 -10.54
N ALA A 337 -5.79 6.50 -11.69
CA ALA A 337 -5.19 6.83 -12.98
C ALA A 337 -4.87 8.32 -13.13
N VAL A 338 -5.52 9.18 -12.34
CA VAL A 338 -5.26 10.62 -12.26
C VAL A 338 -5.41 11.04 -10.80
N VAL A 339 -4.39 11.70 -10.27
CA VAL A 339 -4.41 12.26 -8.91
C VAL A 339 -4.30 13.78 -8.93
N ASP A 340 -4.78 14.42 -7.86
CA ASP A 340 -4.56 15.82 -7.58
C ASP A 340 -3.41 15.99 -6.59
N GLY A 341 -2.18 15.99 -7.09
CA GLY A 341 -0.98 16.13 -6.28
C GLY A 341 -0.93 17.43 -5.48
N GLU A 342 -1.44 18.55 -6.03
CA GLU A 342 -1.51 19.83 -5.33
C GLU A 342 -2.51 19.77 -4.15
N ARG A 343 -3.66 19.14 -4.34
CA ARG A 343 -4.64 18.94 -3.27
C ARG A 343 -4.05 18.11 -2.15
N PHE A 344 -3.33 17.04 -2.51
CA PHE A 344 -2.63 16.21 -1.54
C PHE A 344 -1.54 17.00 -0.80
N ALA A 345 -0.68 17.76 -1.50
CA ALA A 345 0.38 18.55 -0.88
C ALA A 345 -0.17 19.59 0.11
N ARG A 346 -1.30 20.24 -0.24
CA ARG A 346 -1.99 21.15 0.68
C ARG A 346 -2.50 20.43 1.93
N LEU A 347 -3.21 19.31 1.75
CA LEU A 347 -3.70 18.49 2.86
C LEU A 347 -2.54 18.07 3.79
N PHE A 348 -1.46 17.54 3.23
CA PHE A 348 -0.29 17.12 4.00
C PHE A 348 0.31 18.29 4.78
N GLY A 349 0.56 19.42 4.12
CA GLY A 349 1.10 20.60 4.76
C GLY A 349 0.21 21.13 5.89
N GLU A 350 -1.09 21.17 5.71
CA GLU A 350 -2.05 21.58 6.74
C GLU A 350 -2.02 20.63 7.95
N ARG A 351 -1.99 19.31 7.73
CA ARG A 351 -1.92 18.31 8.80
C ARG A 351 -0.59 18.36 9.56
N MET A 352 0.52 18.61 8.85
CA MET A 352 1.83 18.71 9.53
C MET A 352 1.98 20.02 10.31
N LEU A 353 1.49 21.13 9.81
CA LEU A 353 1.67 22.45 10.44
C LEU A 353 0.67 22.73 11.56
N ASN A 354 -0.54 22.21 11.46
CA ASN A 354 -1.59 22.45 12.45
C ASN A 354 -1.77 21.19 13.30
N SER A 355 -1.33 21.25 14.56
CA SER A 355 -1.71 20.22 15.54
C SER A 355 -3.23 20.15 15.57
N PRO A 356 -3.87 18.96 15.48
CA PRO A 356 -5.29 18.90 15.76
C PRO A 356 -5.50 19.50 17.14
N SER A 357 -6.26 20.60 17.20
CA SER A 357 -6.66 21.22 18.46
C SER A 357 -7.33 20.13 19.29
N GLY A 358 -6.73 19.84 20.46
CA GLY A 358 -7.06 18.69 21.29
C GLY A 358 -8.55 18.49 21.48
N THR A 359 -8.99 17.34 21.07
CA THR A 359 -10.11 16.64 21.69
C THR A 359 -9.50 15.53 22.51
N HIS A 360 -9.35 15.82 23.79
CA HIS A 360 -9.03 14.84 24.84
C HIS A 360 -10.17 13.86 25.04
#